data_4bd419867fae4a395edaaa7dae39e415
#
_entry.id   4bd419867fae4a395edaaa7dae39e415
#
_cell.length_a   1.000
_cell.length_b   1.000
_cell.length_c   1.000
_cell.angle_alpha   90.00
_cell.angle_beta   90.00
_cell.angle_gamma   90.00
#
_symmetry.space_group_name_H-M   'P 1'
#
loop_
_entity.id
_entity.type
_entity.pdbx_description
1 polymer ?
#
loop_
_entity_poly.entity_id
_entity_poly.type
_entity_poly.pdbx_seq_one_letter_code
_entity_poly.pdbx_strand_id
1 'polypeptide(L)'
;MMMKILVIGDIVGRPGRQAVQTYVPDLRKEYGIDLVIANGENAAGGFGLTVDTTQELLDSGIDVITSGNHIWAQKEIIPYLDGDMPVLRPLNYPHGVPGRGWLVTRKVMVVNLMGRTFMNSYDCPFRGMDALLAEIKPETKVIIVDFHAEATSEKVALGRYLDGRVSAVLGTHTHVGTIDTRILPGGTAYVTDIGMTGPDDSVIGDDAEAVIQRFLTMMPHHLSVGRGKPVLNAVMVEVDEKSGRATNIERITREMAKP
;
A
#
# COMPACT_ATOMS: atom_id res chain seq x y z
N MET A 1 -21.08 -12.96 -5.21
CA MET A 1 -20.40 -13.51 -4.03
C MET A 1 -19.68 -12.34 -3.40
N MET A 2 -19.56 -12.29 -2.06
CA MET A 2 -18.81 -11.23 -1.38
C MET A 2 -17.35 -11.66 -1.29
N MET A 3 -16.44 -10.74 -1.60
CA MET A 3 -15.00 -10.94 -1.51
C MET A 3 -14.43 -10.05 -0.42
N LYS A 4 -13.57 -10.58 0.43
CA LYS A 4 -12.90 -9.87 1.52
C LYS A 4 -11.43 -9.66 1.18
N ILE A 5 -11.02 -8.40 1.10
CA ILE A 5 -9.68 -8.00 0.70
C ILE A 5 -9.06 -7.21 1.85
N LEU A 6 -7.94 -7.70 2.37
CA LEU A 6 -7.13 -6.99 3.37
C LEU A 6 -6.06 -6.19 2.64
N VAL A 7 -5.96 -4.90 2.95
CA VAL A 7 -4.90 -4.03 2.43
C VAL A 7 -4.11 -3.46 3.60
N ILE A 8 -2.83 -3.80 3.67
CA ILE A 8 -1.90 -3.43 4.74
C ILE A 8 -1.15 -2.18 4.28
N GLY A 9 -1.04 -1.19 5.17
CA GLY A 9 -0.28 0.03 4.89
C GLY A 9 1.23 -0.19 4.88
N ASP A 10 1.97 0.91 4.68
CA ASP A 10 3.41 0.92 4.45
C ASP A 10 4.19 0.09 5.47
N ILE A 11 4.78 -1.02 5.02
CA ILE A 11 5.57 -1.93 5.87
C ILE A 11 6.96 -1.34 6.07
N VAL A 12 7.30 -1.00 7.32
CA VAL A 12 8.56 -0.35 7.66
C VAL A 12 9.50 -1.31 8.37
N GLY A 13 10.56 -1.67 7.69
CA GLY A 13 11.70 -2.43 8.22
C GLY A 13 11.32 -3.77 8.85
N ARG A 14 12.21 -4.27 9.71
CA ARG A 14 12.01 -5.54 10.41
C ARG A 14 10.77 -5.54 11.34
N PRO A 15 10.47 -4.48 12.11
CA PRO A 15 9.27 -4.46 12.95
C PRO A 15 7.99 -4.65 12.13
N GLY A 16 7.89 -3.98 10.97
CA GLY A 16 6.72 -4.13 10.08
C GLY A 16 6.59 -5.55 9.54
N ARG A 17 7.69 -6.16 9.08
CA ARG A 17 7.67 -7.57 8.63
C ARG A 17 7.27 -8.54 9.74
N GLN A 18 7.75 -8.33 10.97
CA GLN A 18 7.35 -9.14 12.14
C GLN A 18 5.86 -9.02 12.43
N ALA A 19 5.27 -7.83 12.35
CA ALA A 19 3.83 -7.64 12.52
C ALA A 19 3.04 -8.40 11.44
N VAL A 20 3.48 -8.36 10.19
CA VAL A 20 2.88 -9.10 9.09
C VAL A 20 2.93 -10.61 9.33
N GLN A 21 4.12 -11.14 9.64
CA GLN A 21 4.33 -12.56 9.95
C GLN A 21 3.42 -13.06 11.06
N THR A 22 3.25 -12.25 12.09
CA THR A 22 2.47 -12.63 13.28
C THR A 22 0.97 -12.60 12.99
N TYR A 23 0.48 -11.56 12.32
CA TYR A 23 -0.96 -11.33 12.29
C TYR A 23 -1.67 -11.75 11.00
N VAL A 24 -0.99 -11.76 9.85
CA VAL A 24 -1.66 -12.05 8.58
C VAL A 24 -2.26 -13.46 8.54
N PRO A 25 -1.58 -14.52 9.01
CA PRO A 25 -2.16 -15.87 9.01
C PRO A 25 -3.43 -15.98 9.87
N ASP A 26 -3.44 -15.30 11.01
CA ASP A 26 -4.58 -15.31 11.93
C ASP A 26 -5.73 -14.47 11.39
N LEU A 27 -5.46 -13.27 10.86
CA LEU A 27 -6.47 -12.43 10.24
C LEU A 27 -7.13 -13.11 9.03
N ARG A 28 -6.36 -13.86 8.22
CA ARG A 28 -6.94 -14.65 7.13
C ARG A 28 -7.98 -15.65 7.62
N LYS A 29 -7.72 -16.32 8.74
CA LYS A 29 -8.66 -17.30 9.33
C LYS A 29 -9.82 -16.63 10.01
N GLU A 30 -9.55 -15.59 10.83
CA GLU A 30 -10.54 -14.85 11.61
C GLU A 30 -11.63 -14.24 10.72
N TYR A 31 -11.22 -13.57 9.63
CA TYR A 31 -12.12 -12.84 8.75
C TYR A 31 -12.50 -13.58 7.46
N GLY A 32 -11.84 -14.70 7.15
CA GLY A 32 -12.05 -15.40 5.87
C GLY A 32 -11.58 -14.57 4.68
N ILE A 33 -10.35 -14.02 4.76
CA ILE A 33 -9.79 -13.10 3.76
C ILE A 33 -9.42 -13.85 2.48
N ASP A 34 -9.93 -13.39 1.35
CA ASP A 34 -9.68 -13.98 0.01
C ASP A 34 -8.36 -13.49 -0.60
N LEU A 35 -8.00 -12.21 -0.37
CA LEU A 35 -6.79 -11.58 -0.93
C LEU A 35 -6.14 -10.65 0.09
N VAL A 36 -4.80 -10.70 0.19
CA VAL A 36 -4.01 -9.76 0.99
C VAL A 36 -3.08 -8.96 0.09
N ILE A 37 -3.21 -7.65 0.15
CA ILE A 37 -2.35 -6.68 -0.53
C ILE A 37 -1.57 -5.91 0.55
N ALA A 38 -0.31 -5.57 0.30
CA ALA A 38 0.46 -4.76 1.24
C ALA A 38 1.40 -3.81 0.51
N ASN A 39 1.55 -2.59 1.04
CA ASN A 39 2.60 -1.70 0.56
C ASN A 39 3.93 -2.07 1.23
N GLY A 40 4.89 -2.54 0.43
CA GLY A 40 6.17 -3.04 0.90
C GLY A 40 7.34 -2.08 0.69
N GLU A 41 7.10 -0.84 0.23
CA GLU A 41 8.17 0.06 -0.23
C GLU A 41 9.27 0.33 0.79
N ASN A 42 8.98 0.16 2.09
CA ASN A 42 9.92 0.44 3.18
C ASN A 42 10.34 -0.83 3.96
N ALA A 43 10.06 -2.02 3.42
CA ALA A 43 10.29 -3.28 4.11
C ALA A 43 11.77 -3.62 4.31
N ALA A 44 12.66 -3.20 3.40
CA ALA A 44 14.10 -3.46 3.49
C ALA A 44 14.83 -2.36 4.26
N GLY A 45 14.83 -2.47 5.59
CA GLY A 45 15.56 -1.53 6.45
C GLY A 45 15.05 -0.09 6.43
N GLY A 46 13.78 0.12 6.05
CA GLY A 46 13.14 1.43 5.96
C GLY A 46 13.08 2.00 4.54
N PHE A 47 13.80 1.41 3.56
CA PHE A 47 13.84 1.91 2.18
C PHE A 47 13.92 0.78 1.17
N GLY A 48 12.91 0.66 0.31
CA GLY A 48 12.87 -0.29 -0.79
C GLY A 48 12.51 -1.72 -0.38
N LEU A 49 12.64 -2.61 -1.36
CA LEU A 49 12.44 -4.05 -1.27
C LEU A 49 13.71 -4.77 -1.75
N THR A 50 14.13 -5.80 -1.02
CA THR A 50 15.10 -6.79 -1.49
C THR A 50 14.37 -8.05 -1.94
N VAL A 51 15.05 -8.95 -2.63
CA VAL A 51 14.49 -10.26 -3.00
C VAL A 51 14.08 -11.04 -1.74
N ASP A 52 14.96 -11.07 -0.73
CA ASP A 52 14.73 -11.78 0.53
C ASP A 52 13.54 -11.20 1.30
N THR A 53 13.46 -9.86 1.46
CA THR A 53 12.32 -9.23 2.16
C THR A 53 11.01 -9.40 1.42
N THR A 54 11.04 -9.42 0.09
CA THR A 54 9.88 -9.72 -0.75
C THR A 54 9.40 -11.13 -0.50
N GLN A 55 10.31 -12.13 -0.54
CA GLN A 55 9.97 -13.52 -0.30
C GLN A 55 9.42 -13.74 1.12
N GLU A 56 10.05 -13.12 2.14
CA GLU A 56 9.58 -13.15 3.54
C GLU A 56 8.12 -12.68 3.66
N LEU A 57 7.76 -11.59 2.96
CA LEU A 57 6.40 -11.06 2.96
C LEU A 57 5.41 -11.99 2.24
N LEU A 58 5.79 -12.55 1.10
CA LEU A 58 4.95 -13.51 0.36
C LEU A 58 4.71 -14.78 1.17
N ASP A 59 5.75 -15.32 1.81
CA ASP A 59 5.66 -16.51 2.68
C ASP A 59 4.79 -16.25 3.92
N SER A 60 4.67 -14.99 4.35
CA SER A 60 3.78 -14.57 5.44
C SER A 60 2.31 -14.50 5.02
N GLY A 61 1.99 -14.73 3.75
CA GLY A 61 0.63 -14.79 3.22
C GLY A 61 0.17 -13.52 2.54
N ILE A 62 1.07 -12.61 2.13
CA ILE A 62 0.74 -11.51 1.21
C ILE A 62 0.65 -12.07 -0.21
N ASP A 63 -0.40 -11.72 -0.94
CA ASP A 63 -0.62 -12.16 -2.32
C ASP A 63 -0.07 -11.16 -3.35
N VAL A 64 -0.09 -9.85 -3.04
CA VAL A 64 0.39 -8.77 -3.92
C VAL A 64 1.09 -7.70 -3.09
N ILE A 65 2.26 -7.27 -3.53
CA ILE A 65 3.02 -6.19 -2.91
C ILE A 65 2.95 -4.97 -3.83
N THR A 66 2.43 -3.86 -3.30
CA THR A 66 2.53 -2.53 -3.90
C THR A 66 3.75 -1.80 -3.37
N SER A 67 4.11 -0.71 -3.99
CA SER A 67 5.26 0.10 -3.59
C SER A 67 5.00 1.61 -3.76
N GLY A 68 6.06 2.40 -3.77
CA GLY A 68 5.99 3.85 -3.92
C GLY A 68 7.28 4.42 -4.49
N ASN A 69 7.69 5.58 -3.97
CA ASN A 69 8.88 6.28 -4.44
C ASN A 69 10.21 5.57 -4.10
N HIS A 70 10.21 4.64 -3.16
CA HIS A 70 11.41 3.88 -2.79
C HIS A 70 11.59 2.57 -3.56
N ILE A 71 10.76 2.26 -4.56
CA ILE A 71 10.87 1.01 -5.33
C ILE A 71 12.27 0.78 -5.92
N TRP A 72 13.01 1.85 -6.22
CA TRP A 72 14.36 1.80 -6.79
C TRP A 72 15.48 1.86 -5.73
N ALA A 73 15.14 1.99 -4.44
CA ALA A 73 16.13 2.18 -3.38
C ALA A 73 17.07 0.97 -3.21
N GLN A 74 16.55 -0.25 -3.41
CA GLN A 74 17.35 -1.49 -3.42
C GLN A 74 17.50 -1.96 -4.86
N LYS A 75 18.71 -1.83 -5.41
CA LYS A 75 18.96 -2.14 -6.84
C LYS A 75 18.75 -3.62 -7.17
N GLU A 76 18.91 -4.51 -6.21
CA GLU A 76 18.84 -5.95 -6.44
C GLU A 76 17.45 -6.46 -6.84
N ILE A 77 16.35 -5.73 -6.45
CA ILE A 77 15.00 -6.14 -6.81
C ILE A 77 14.68 -5.85 -8.29
N ILE A 78 15.36 -4.86 -8.89
CA ILE A 78 15.02 -4.34 -10.22
C ILE A 78 14.93 -5.44 -11.30
N PRO A 79 15.88 -6.38 -11.41
CA PRO A 79 15.79 -7.44 -12.41
C PRO A 79 14.61 -8.40 -12.24
N TYR A 80 14.00 -8.45 -11.05
CA TYR A 80 12.90 -9.34 -10.73
C TYR A 80 11.53 -8.71 -10.95
N LEU A 81 11.46 -7.38 -11.12
CA LEU A 81 10.19 -6.66 -11.29
C LEU A 81 9.46 -7.00 -12.60
N ASP A 82 10.20 -7.40 -13.65
CA ASP A 82 9.64 -7.87 -14.93
C ASP A 82 9.24 -9.34 -14.90
N GLY A 83 9.60 -10.07 -13.85
CA GLY A 83 9.33 -11.50 -13.68
C GLY A 83 7.97 -11.81 -13.05
N ASP A 84 7.89 -13.01 -12.43
CA ASP A 84 6.66 -13.55 -11.86
C ASP A 84 6.37 -13.05 -10.45
N MET A 85 7.30 -12.34 -9.80
CA MET A 85 7.06 -11.75 -8.48
C MET A 85 5.85 -10.81 -8.51
N PRO A 86 4.88 -10.98 -7.61
CA PRO A 86 3.68 -10.15 -7.56
C PRO A 86 3.97 -8.79 -6.88
N VAL A 87 4.98 -8.09 -7.37
CA VAL A 87 5.39 -6.75 -6.93
C VAL A 87 4.98 -5.73 -7.99
N LEU A 88 4.33 -4.66 -7.56
CA LEU A 88 3.92 -3.55 -8.40
C LEU A 88 4.75 -2.31 -8.09
N ARG A 89 5.26 -1.68 -9.15
CA ARG A 89 5.68 -0.28 -9.09
C ARG A 89 4.50 0.65 -9.41
N PRO A 90 4.54 1.93 -9.05
CA PRO A 90 3.52 2.85 -9.51
C PRO A 90 3.35 2.86 -11.03
N LEU A 91 2.09 2.84 -11.47
CA LEU A 91 1.70 2.78 -12.89
C LEU A 91 2.21 3.98 -13.67
N ASN A 92 2.18 5.16 -13.06
CA ASN A 92 2.50 6.45 -13.66
C ASN A 92 3.99 6.83 -13.58
N TYR A 93 4.89 5.84 -13.47
CA TYR A 93 6.28 6.03 -13.87
C TYR A 93 6.40 6.10 -15.39
N PRO A 94 7.44 6.77 -15.95
CA PRO A 94 7.66 6.84 -17.39
C PRO A 94 7.69 5.46 -18.06
N HIS A 95 7.35 5.44 -19.35
CA HIS A 95 7.44 4.21 -20.16
C HIS A 95 8.86 3.65 -20.20
N GLY A 96 8.97 2.31 -20.24
CA GLY A 96 10.23 1.61 -20.42
C GLY A 96 11.03 1.37 -19.14
N VAL A 97 10.53 1.76 -17.97
CA VAL A 97 11.13 1.36 -16.69
C VAL A 97 10.72 -0.06 -16.31
N PRO A 98 11.56 -0.84 -15.61
CA PRO A 98 11.25 -2.20 -15.20
C PRO A 98 9.98 -2.32 -14.34
N GLY A 99 9.30 -3.44 -14.43
CA GLY A 99 8.14 -3.77 -13.62
C GLY A 99 6.82 -3.27 -14.20
N ARG A 100 5.76 -3.68 -13.54
CA ARG A 100 4.37 -3.40 -13.93
C ARG A 100 3.66 -2.55 -12.87
N GLY A 101 2.70 -1.74 -13.32
CA GLY A 101 1.91 -0.88 -12.43
C GLY A 101 0.59 -1.50 -11.96
N TRP A 102 0.24 -2.67 -12.50
CA TRP A 102 -0.96 -3.42 -12.15
C TRP A 102 -0.79 -4.92 -12.46
N LEU A 103 -1.60 -5.73 -11.81
CA LEU A 103 -1.77 -7.15 -12.14
C LEU A 103 -3.19 -7.60 -11.81
N VAL A 104 -3.61 -8.74 -12.36
CA VAL A 104 -4.86 -9.41 -12.01
C VAL A 104 -4.54 -10.74 -11.35
N THR A 105 -5.09 -10.95 -10.16
CA THR A 105 -5.03 -12.23 -9.45
C THR A 105 -6.36 -12.51 -8.80
N ARG A 106 -6.81 -13.76 -8.74
CA ARG A 106 -8.09 -14.18 -8.13
C ARG A 106 -9.28 -13.31 -8.57
N LYS A 107 -9.32 -12.85 -9.83
CA LYS A 107 -10.32 -11.92 -10.41
C LYS A 107 -10.29 -10.50 -9.83
N VAL A 108 -9.30 -10.14 -9.04
CA VAL A 108 -9.06 -8.78 -8.55
C VAL A 108 -7.94 -8.15 -9.35
N MET A 109 -8.17 -6.96 -9.88
CA MET A 109 -7.12 -6.10 -10.39
C MET A 109 -6.57 -5.25 -9.24
N VAL A 110 -5.27 -5.32 -9.02
CA VAL A 110 -4.55 -4.44 -8.10
C VAL A 110 -3.76 -3.44 -8.92
N VAL A 111 -3.91 -2.17 -8.62
CA VAL A 111 -3.22 -1.06 -9.29
C VAL A 111 -2.45 -0.26 -8.25
N ASN A 112 -1.22 0.08 -8.55
CA ASN A 112 -0.40 0.97 -7.73
C ASN A 112 -0.21 2.30 -8.46
N LEU A 113 -0.44 3.42 -7.77
CA LEU A 113 -0.31 4.77 -8.31
C LEU A 113 0.56 5.65 -7.42
N MET A 114 1.19 6.65 -8.02
CA MET A 114 1.97 7.69 -7.33
C MET A 114 1.31 9.06 -7.45
N GLY A 115 1.24 9.81 -6.34
CA GLY A 115 0.90 11.23 -6.37
C GLY A 115 1.99 12.10 -6.97
N ARG A 116 1.68 13.37 -7.24
CA ARG A 116 2.61 14.36 -7.80
C ARG A 116 2.81 15.56 -6.90
N THR A 117 1.78 15.91 -6.14
CA THR A 117 1.82 17.10 -5.27
C THR A 117 2.81 16.87 -4.13
N PHE A 118 3.83 17.70 -4.06
CA PHE A 118 4.98 17.60 -3.13
C PHE A 118 5.84 16.35 -3.32
N MET A 119 5.73 15.68 -4.45
CA MET A 119 6.52 14.51 -4.84
C MET A 119 7.33 14.82 -6.11
N ASN A 120 8.03 13.82 -6.65
CA ASN A 120 8.77 13.98 -7.90
C ASN A 120 7.83 14.12 -9.12
N SER A 121 8.41 14.48 -10.27
CA SER A 121 7.67 14.62 -11.52
C SER A 121 7.33 13.25 -12.11
N TYR A 122 6.13 12.77 -11.84
CA TYR A 122 5.55 11.57 -12.43
C TYR A 122 4.48 11.91 -13.47
N ASP A 123 4.09 10.96 -14.30
CA ASP A 123 2.93 11.11 -15.17
C ASP A 123 1.64 11.26 -14.36
N CYS A 124 0.58 11.79 -14.98
CA CYS A 124 -0.66 12.10 -14.29
C CYS A 124 -1.39 10.83 -13.84
N PRO A 125 -1.58 10.58 -12.52
CA PRO A 125 -2.27 9.37 -12.03
C PRO A 125 -3.73 9.29 -12.49
N PHE A 126 -4.42 10.42 -12.61
CA PHE A 126 -5.80 10.47 -13.11
C PHE A 126 -5.90 9.99 -14.56
N ARG A 127 -5.04 10.49 -15.44
CA ARG A 127 -4.99 10.09 -16.84
C ARG A 127 -4.44 8.67 -17.02
N GLY A 128 -3.50 8.26 -16.18
CA GLY A 128 -3.02 6.87 -16.15
C GLY A 128 -4.14 5.89 -15.85
N MET A 129 -5.01 6.21 -14.88
CA MET A 129 -6.20 5.40 -14.60
C MET A 129 -7.22 5.42 -15.73
N ASP A 130 -7.45 6.57 -16.38
CA ASP A 130 -8.35 6.62 -17.54
C ASP A 130 -7.89 5.70 -18.67
N ALA A 131 -6.60 5.76 -19.01
CA ALA A 131 -6.01 4.91 -20.03
C ALA A 131 -6.14 3.42 -19.66
N LEU A 132 -5.79 3.05 -18.42
CA LEU A 132 -5.91 1.67 -17.94
C LEU A 132 -7.35 1.18 -17.99
N LEU A 133 -8.31 1.97 -17.47
CA LEU A 133 -9.73 1.57 -17.43
C LEU A 133 -10.37 1.46 -18.82
N ALA A 134 -9.83 2.16 -19.82
CA ALA A 134 -10.28 2.02 -21.21
C ALA A 134 -9.80 0.71 -21.88
N GLU A 135 -8.70 0.13 -21.39
CA GLU A 135 -8.09 -1.08 -21.95
C GLU A 135 -8.50 -2.37 -21.24
N ILE A 136 -8.97 -2.28 -19.98
CA ILE A 136 -9.33 -3.48 -19.21
C ILE A 136 -10.59 -4.17 -19.75
N LYS A 137 -10.60 -5.51 -19.61
CA LYS A 137 -11.74 -6.32 -20.03
C LYS A 137 -12.95 -6.12 -19.11
N PRO A 138 -14.17 -6.20 -19.63
CA PRO A 138 -15.41 -6.03 -18.84
C PRO A 138 -15.57 -7.03 -17.69
N GLU A 139 -14.88 -8.17 -17.73
CA GLU A 139 -14.94 -9.20 -16.69
C GLU A 139 -14.20 -8.80 -15.41
N THR A 140 -13.24 -7.86 -15.50
CA THR A 140 -12.48 -7.39 -14.35
C THR A 140 -13.24 -6.26 -13.66
N LYS A 141 -14.06 -6.62 -12.68
CA LYS A 141 -14.94 -5.66 -11.98
C LYS A 141 -14.39 -5.22 -10.62
N VAL A 142 -13.64 -6.08 -9.96
CA VAL A 142 -13.03 -5.76 -8.66
C VAL A 142 -11.66 -5.14 -8.88
N ILE A 143 -11.54 -3.85 -8.58
CA ILE A 143 -10.32 -3.06 -8.82
C ILE A 143 -9.93 -2.36 -7.52
N ILE A 144 -8.75 -2.67 -6.99
CA ILE A 144 -8.20 -2.07 -5.79
C ILE A 144 -7.01 -1.19 -6.20
N VAL A 145 -7.07 0.08 -5.80
CA VAL A 145 -6.04 1.07 -6.08
C VAL A 145 -5.31 1.44 -4.79
N ASP A 146 -4.00 1.17 -4.72
CA ASP A 146 -3.09 1.76 -3.75
C ASP A 146 -2.57 3.07 -4.32
N PHE A 147 -2.93 4.18 -3.68
CA PHE A 147 -2.50 5.52 -4.08
C PHE A 147 -1.48 6.08 -3.12
N HIS A 148 -0.21 5.90 -3.48
CA HIS A 148 0.94 6.33 -2.72
C HIS A 148 1.22 7.82 -2.97
N ALA A 149 0.74 8.69 -2.08
CA ALA A 149 0.74 10.14 -2.31
C ALA A 149 0.89 10.94 -1.01
N GLU A 150 1.57 12.08 -1.09
CA GLU A 150 1.79 13.01 0.04
C GLU A 150 0.53 13.83 0.35
N ALA A 151 -0.03 14.51 -0.67
CA ALA A 151 -1.05 15.52 -0.44
C ALA A 151 -2.45 14.94 -0.21
N THR A 152 -3.05 15.24 0.93
CA THR A 152 -4.44 14.87 1.28
C THR A 152 -5.43 15.29 0.18
N SER A 153 -5.29 16.52 -0.37
CA SER A 153 -6.19 17.01 -1.41
C SER A 153 -6.11 16.19 -2.69
N GLU A 154 -4.92 15.72 -3.09
CA GLU A 154 -4.74 14.87 -4.26
C GLU A 154 -5.34 13.48 -4.03
N LYS A 155 -5.18 12.91 -2.82
CA LYS A 155 -5.80 11.63 -2.42
C LYS A 155 -7.32 11.70 -2.47
N VAL A 156 -7.91 12.72 -1.84
CA VAL A 156 -9.37 12.94 -1.85
C VAL A 156 -9.89 13.16 -3.27
N ALA A 157 -9.17 13.94 -4.08
CA ALA A 157 -9.55 14.21 -5.47
C ALA A 157 -9.56 12.93 -6.31
N LEU A 158 -8.53 12.08 -6.19
CA LEU A 158 -8.47 10.81 -6.93
C LEU A 158 -9.59 9.85 -6.48
N GLY A 159 -9.85 9.76 -5.18
CA GLY A 159 -10.97 8.97 -4.65
C GLY A 159 -12.31 9.39 -5.26
N ARG A 160 -12.58 10.69 -5.31
CA ARG A 160 -13.79 11.24 -5.94
C ARG A 160 -13.84 11.03 -7.44
N TYR A 161 -12.71 11.16 -8.12
CA TYR A 161 -12.60 10.97 -9.57
C TYR A 161 -12.86 9.53 -10.01
N LEU A 162 -12.46 8.57 -9.18
CA LEU A 162 -12.63 7.14 -9.45
C LEU A 162 -13.90 6.55 -8.81
N ASP A 163 -14.71 7.36 -8.11
CA ASP A 163 -15.91 6.89 -7.45
C ASP A 163 -16.90 6.24 -8.43
N GLY A 164 -17.27 4.99 -8.15
CA GLY A 164 -18.12 4.15 -8.99
C GLY A 164 -17.40 3.51 -10.18
N ARG A 165 -16.10 3.77 -10.37
CA ARG A 165 -15.28 3.21 -11.46
C ARG A 165 -14.32 2.12 -10.97
N VAL A 166 -14.02 2.09 -9.67
CA VAL A 166 -13.17 1.10 -9.00
C VAL A 166 -13.80 0.68 -7.69
N SER A 167 -13.36 -0.45 -7.13
CA SER A 167 -13.89 -0.97 -5.86
C SER A 167 -13.35 -0.21 -4.65
N ALA A 168 -12.06 0.17 -4.68
CA ALA A 168 -11.43 0.91 -3.59
C ALA A 168 -10.31 1.82 -4.09
N VAL A 169 -10.16 2.98 -3.43
CA VAL A 169 -8.98 3.87 -3.50
C VAL A 169 -8.46 4.06 -2.08
N LEU A 170 -7.29 3.53 -1.82
CA LEU A 170 -6.70 3.45 -0.50
C LEU A 170 -5.35 4.17 -0.51
N GLY A 171 -5.20 5.17 0.35
CA GLY A 171 -3.99 5.99 0.40
C GLY A 171 -2.90 5.37 1.27
N THR A 172 -1.63 5.59 0.86
CA THR A 172 -0.40 5.24 1.57
C THR A 172 0.58 6.40 1.53
N HIS A 173 1.78 6.27 2.05
CA HIS A 173 2.90 7.20 2.04
C HIS A 173 3.07 8.03 3.33
N THR A 174 2.02 8.65 3.85
CA THR A 174 2.22 9.57 5.00
C THR A 174 2.41 8.85 6.33
N HIS A 175 2.23 7.54 6.35
CA HIS A 175 2.42 6.64 7.49
C HIS A 175 1.47 6.89 8.66
N VAL A 176 0.63 7.91 8.61
CA VAL A 176 -0.34 8.25 9.67
C VAL A 176 -1.74 7.89 9.22
N GLY A 177 -2.31 6.84 9.82
CA GLY A 177 -3.64 6.36 9.47
C GLY A 177 -4.72 7.40 9.75
N THR A 178 -5.57 7.67 8.74
CA THR A 178 -6.67 8.64 8.85
C THR A 178 -7.98 7.96 9.25
N ILE A 179 -8.90 8.72 9.86
CA ILE A 179 -10.17 8.21 10.40
C ILE A 179 -11.30 8.22 9.36
N ASP A 180 -11.04 8.59 8.12
CA ASP A 180 -12.03 8.90 7.09
C ASP A 180 -12.42 7.70 6.21
N THR A 181 -12.29 6.47 6.72
CA THR A 181 -12.80 5.26 6.05
C THR A 181 -14.28 5.38 5.77
N ARG A 182 -14.66 5.20 4.50
CA ARG A 182 -16.07 5.32 4.05
C ARG A 182 -16.29 4.66 2.70
N ILE A 183 -17.55 4.40 2.41
CA ILE A 183 -17.99 4.11 1.04
C ILE A 183 -18.44 5.43 0.40
N LEU A 184 -17.88 5.76 -0.75
CA LEU A 184 -18.28 6.94 -1.52
C LEU A 184 -19.63 6.69 -2.22
N PRO A 185 -20.34 7.76 -2.66
CA PRO A 185 -21.70 7.62 -3.23
C PRO A 185 -21.83 6.68 -4.44
N GLY A 186 -20.77 6.55 -5.25
CA GLY A 186 -20.70 5.62 -6.38
C GLY A 186 -20.41 4.17 -6.00
N GLY A 187 -20.10 3.89 -4.73
CA GLY A 187 -19.84 2.55 -4.21
C GLY A 187 -18.34 2.18 -4.14
N THR A 188 -17.45 3.17 -4.20
CA THR A 188 -16.00 2.96 -4.02
C THR A 188 -15.63 3.10 -2.53
N ALA A 189 -14.93 2.12 -1.97
CA ALA A 189 -14.33 2.24 -0.64
C ALA A 189 -13.17 3.22 -0.67
N TYR A 190 -13.04 4.05 0.36
CA TYR A 190 -12.02 5.09 0.43
C TYR A 190 -11.45 5.27 1.83
N VAL A 191 -10.15 5.51 1.89
CA VAL A 191 -9.43 6.06 3.05
C VAL A 191 -8.27 6.92 2.56
N THR A 192 -8.06 8.09 3.20
CA THR A 192 -6.96 9.00 2.84
C THR A 192 -5.59 8.37 3.11
N ASP A 193 -5.41 7.68 4.25
CA ASP A 193 -4.19 6.92 4.52
C ASP A 193 -4.48 5.72 5.43
N ILE A 194 -3.94 4.56 5.05
CA ILE A 194 -4.05 3.34 5.86
C ILE A 194 -3.19 3.45 7.12
N GLY A 195 -2.08 4.17 7.05
CA GLY A 195 -1.04 4.22 8.07
C GLY A 195 0.06 3.19 7.82
N MET A 196 1.16 3.30 8.55
CA MET A 196 2.27 2.35 8.45
C MET A 196 2.03 1.09 9.27
N THR A 197 2.63 0.00 8.84
CA THR A 197 2.85 -1.22 9.61
C THR A 197 4.31 -1.26 10.01
N GLY A 198 4.60 -1.01 11.29
CA GLY A 198 5.98 -0.76 11.74
C GLY A 198 6.11 -0.49 13.23
N PRO A 199 7.20 0.14 13.68
CA PRO A 199 7.46 0.43 15.09
C PRO A 199 6.56 1.56 15.62
N ASP A 200 5.93 1.37 16.79
CA ASP A 200 5.05 2.38 17.41
C ASP A 200 5.83 3.56 18.03
N ASP A 201 7.04 3.32 18.52
CA ASP A 201 7.92 4.35 19.09
C ASP A 201 8.89 4.88 18.02
N SER A 202 8.33 5.73 17.14
CA SER A 202 9.07 6.27 15.99
C SER A 202 8.44 7.58 15.49
N VAL A 203 9.17 8.30 14.65
CA VAL A 203 8.58 9.36 13.83
C VAL A 203 8.35 8.80 12.43
N ILE A 204 7.12 8.43 12.14
CA ILE A 204 6.71 7.83 10.86
C ILE A 204 7.57 6.63 10.40
N GLY A 205 8.08 5.84 11.36
CA GLY A 205 8.90 4.65 11.12
C GLY A 205 10.38 4.83 11.40
N ASP A 206 10.90 6.05 11.44
CA ASP A 206 12.29 6.38 11.71
C ASP A 206 12.56 6.64 13.21
N ASP A 207 13.84 6.47 13.62
CA ASP A 207 14.29 6.76 14.96
C ASP A 207 13.97 8.20 15.37
N ALA A 208 13.20 8.35 16.46
CA ALA A 208 12.65 9.63 16.86
C ALA A 208 13.72 10.67 17.21
N GLU A 209 14.81 10.25 17.88
CA GLU A 209 15.89 11.18 18.27
C GLU A 209 16.62 11.71 17.05
N ALA A 210 16.96 10.86 16.09
CA ALA A 210 17.62 11.25 14.85
C ALA A 210 16.77 12.24 14.03
N VAL A 211 15.45 11.98 13.94
CA VAL A 211 14.51 12.86 13.24
C VAL A 211 14.40 14.22 13.97
N ILE A 212 14.26 14.23 15.30
CA ILE A 212 14.19 15.47 16.08
C ILE A 212 15.47 16.30 15.90
N GLN A 213 16.65 15.67 15.97
CA GLN A 213 17.91 16.38 15.75
C GLN A 213 18.01 16.97 14.33
N ARG A 214 17.53 16.26 13.33
CA ARG A 214 17.45 16.80 11.96
C ARG A 214 16.57 18.05 11.88
N PHE A 215 15.41 18.08 12.54
CA PHE A 215 14.53 19.26 12.57
C PHE A 215 15.15 20.42 13.38
N LEU A 216 15.82 20.14 14.50
CA LEU A 216 16.42 21.18 15.33
C LEU A 216 17.63 21.83 14.68
N THR A 217 18.43 21.08 13.95
CA THR A 217 19.71 21.54 13.40
C THR A 217 19.69 21.84 11.92
N MET A 218 18.68 21.34 11.18
CA MET A 218 18.63 21.32 9.72
C MET A 218 19.83 20.63 9.06
N MET A 219 20.59 19.87 9.84
CA MET A 219 21.72 19.08 9.32
C MET A 219 21.26 17.69 8.89
N PRO A 220 21.92 17.09 7.87
CA PRO A 220 21.64 15.72 7.50
C PRO A 220 22.01 14.77 8.64
N HIS A 221 21.08 13.93 9.03
CA HIS A 221 21.27 12.81 9.95
C HIS A 221 20.95 11.51 9.25
N HIS A 222 21.71 10.46 9.53
CA HIS A 222 21.37 9.12 9.06
C HIS A 222 20.12 8.65 9.80
N LEU A 223 19.06 8.38 9.05
CA LEU A 223 17.83 7.84 9.59
C LEU A 223 17.90 6.30 9.58
N SER A 224 17.46 5.70 10.66
CA SER A 224 17.32 4.25 10.82
C SER A 224 15.92 3.94 11.29
N VAL A 225 15.50 2.70 11.08
CA VAL A 225 14.17 2.26 11.53
C VAL A 225 14.04 2.47 13.03
N GLY A 226 12.94 3.04 13.45
CA GLY A 226 12.61 3.32 14.85
C GLY A 226 12.47 2.06 15.69
N ARG A 227 12.27 2.27 16.98
CA ARG A 227 12.14 1.22 17.99
C ARG A 227 10.67 1.05 18.37
N GLY A 228 10.43 0.20 19.35
CA GLY A 228 9.09 0.00 19.91
C GLY A 228 8.44 -1.32 19.47
N LYS A 229 7.16 -1.42 19.76
CA LYS A 229 6.38 -2.62 19.42
C LYS A 229 6.01 -2.61 17.95
N PRO A 230 6.07 -3.75 17.28
CA PRO A 230 5.48 -3.88 15.96
C PRO A 230 3.96 -3.69 16.01
N VAL A 231 3.45 -2.78 15.17
CA VAL A 231 2.01 -2.54 14.98
C VAL A 231 1.66 -2.82 13.54
N LEU A 232 0.58 -3.55 13.30
CA LEU A 232 -0.01 -3.75 11.98
C LEU A 232 -1.20 -2.78 11.82
N ASN A 233 -1.18 -1.98 10.78
CA ASN A 233 -2.32 -1.17 10.32
C ASN A 233 -2.77 -1.62 8.94
N ALA A 234 -4.06 -1.87 8.82
CA ALA A 234 -4.70 -2.33 7.59
C ALA A 234 -6.12 -1.81 7.47
N VAL A 235 -6.70 -1.96 6.30
CA VAL A 235 -8.14 -1.87 6.07
C VAL A 235 -8.63 -3.15 5.43
N MET A 236 -9.81 -3.61 5.85
CA MET A 236 -10.53 -4.69 5.19
C MET A 236 -11.64 -4.10 4.36
N VAL A 237 -11.70 -4.48 3.08
CA VAL A 237 -12.73 -4.05 2.13
C VAL A 237 -13.55 -5.26 1.75
N GLU A 238 -14.89 -5.16 1.87
CA GLU A 238 -15.82 -6.15 1.34
C GLU A 238 -16.40 -5.66 0.01
N VAL A 239 -16.29 -6.50 -1.03
CA VAL A 239 -16.69 -6.14 -2.40
C VAL A 239 -17.65 -7.18 -2.95
N ASP A 240 -18.74 -6.75 -3.57
CA ASP A 240 -19.58 -7.63 -4.39
C ASP A 240 -18.92 -7.90 -5.73
N GLU A 241 -18.52 -9.15 -5.98
CA GLU A 241 -17.79 -9.57 -7.19
C GLU A 241 -18.57 -9.28 -8.49
N LYS A 242 -19.92 -9.27 -8.45
CA LYS A 242 -20.74 -9.08 -9.65
C LYS A 242 -20.78 -7.63 -10.10
N SER A 243 -20.87 -6.71 -9.16
CA SER A 243 -20.94 -5.27 -9.45
C SER A 243 -19.60 -4.57 -9.37
N GLY A 244 -18.63 -5.13 -8.63
CA GLY A 244 -17.37 -4.47 -8.29
C GLY A 244 -17.51 -3.38 -7.20
N ARG A 245 -18.70 -3.19 -6.63
CA ARG A 245 -18.93 -2.17 -5.60
C ARG A 245 -18.52 -2.67 -4.23
N ALA A 246 -17.84 -1.82 -3.48
CA ALA A 246 -17.59 -2.07 -2.07
C ALA A 246 -18.89 -1.91 -1.26
N THR A 247 -19.06 -2.78 -0.28
CA THR A 247 -20.20 -2.79 0.64
C THR A 247 -19.80 -2.46 2.07
N ASN A 248 -18.52 -2.67 2.40
CA ASN A 248 -17.95 -2.34 3.70
C ASN A 248 -16.48 -1.96 3.57
N ILE A 249 -16.01 -1.10 4.46
CA ILE A 249 -14.59 -0.83 4.72
C ILE A 249 -14.40 -0.59 6.22
N GLU A 250 -13.50 -1.32 6.85
CA GLU A 250 -13.16 -1.14 8.25
C GLU A 250 -11.65 -1.12 8.48
N ARG A 251 -11.21 -0.39 9.50
CA ARG A 251 -9.81 -0.38 9.93
C ARG A 251 -9.53 -1.57 10.83
N ILE A 252 -8.37 -2.19 10.61
CA ILE A 252 -7.83 -3.26 11.46
C ILE A 252 -6.48 -2.79 11.99
N THR A 253 -6.36 -2.74 13.31
CA THR A 253 -5.07 -2.49 13.98
C THR A 253 -4.78 -3.65 14.92
N ARG A 254 -3.53 -4.13 14.91
CA ARG A 254 -3.02 -5.15 15.82
C ARG A 254 -1.67 -4.72 16.39
N GLU A 255 -1.55 -4.76 17.70
CA GLU A 255 -0.31 -4.40 18.41
C GLU A 255 0.28 -5.64 19.06
N MET A 256 1.58 -5.88 18.85
CA MET A 256 2.26 -6.96 19.54
C MET A 256 2.38 -6.65 21.04
N ALA A 257 2.11 -7.65 21.88
CA ALA A 257 2.39 -7.51 23.31
C ALA A 257 3.88 -7.15 23.54
N LYS A 258 4.18 -6.40 24.61
CA LYS A 258 5.59 -6.23 25.00
C LYS A 258 6.20 -7.60 25.27
N PRO A 259 7.40 -7.87 24.75
CA PRO A 259 8.13 -9.08 25.06
C PRO A 259 8.39 -9.23 26.57
#